data_697cfe9a9d056b032443886f418b1def
#
_entry.id   697cfe9a9d056b032443886f418b1def
#
_cell.length_a   1.000
_cell.length_b   1.000
_cell.length_c   1.000
_cell.angle_alpha   90.00
_cell.angle_beta   90.00
_cell.angle_gamma   90.00
#
_symmetry.space_group_name_H-M   'P 1'
#
loop_
_entity.id
_entity.type
_entity.pdbx_description
1 polymer ?
#
loop_
_entity_poly.entity_id
_entity_poly.type
_entity_poly.pdbx_seq_one_letter_code
_entity_poly.pdbx_strand_id
1 'polypeptide(L)'
;MMNEKEVETLLKETKAILEGHFLLTSGLHSPLYVEKFNVLQHPEYTEKLCREIAEHFKDQGIETVIGPATGGIILSQVTARILGVRSIFTERENGKMTLRRGFTIAPGEK
;
A
#
# COMPACT_ATOMS: atom_id res chain seq x y z
N MET A 1 7.02 -6.36 16.62
CA MET A 1 5.96 -6.30 15.58
C MET A 1 4.71 -5.67 16.14
N MET A 2 4.01 -4.92 15.31
CA MET A 2 2.74 -4.31 15.68
C MET A 2 1.63 -5.35 15.64
N ASN A 3 0.73 -5.32 16.62
CA ASN A 3 -0.50 -6.10 16.54
C ASN A 3 -1.60 -5.31 15.81
N GLU A 4 -2.71 -5.96 15.53
CA GLU A 4 -3.82 -5.34 14.78
C GLU A 4 -4.32 -4.06 15.44
N LYS A 5 -4.46 -4.05 16.76
CA LYS A 5 -4.93 -2.89 17.51
C LYS A 5 -3.95 -1.72 17.42
N GLU A 6 -2.66 -1.98 17.47
CA GLU A 6 -1.63 -0.94 17.33
C GLU A 6 -1.66 -0.33 15.93
N VAL A 7 -1.85 -1.14 14.89
CA VAL A 7 -2.01 -0.66 13.51
C VAL A 7 -3.25 0.23 13.41
N GLU A 8 -4.39 -0.23 13.94
CA GLU A 8 -5.64 0.54 13.94
C GLU A 8 -5.47 1.87 14.66
N THR A 9 -4.82 1.87 15.81
CA THR A 9 -4.54 3.07 16.58
C THR A 9 -3.70 4.07 15.78
N LEU A 10 -2.64 3.59 15.13
CA LEU A 10 -1.79 4.43 14.29
C LEU A 10 -2.58 5.06 13.15
N LEU A 11 -3.45 4.29 12.49
CA LEU A 11 -4.27 4.79 11.40
C LEU A 11 -5.30 5.82 11.87
N LYS A 12 -5.86 5.64 13.05
CA LYS A 12 -6.80 6.61 13.64
C LYS A 12 -6.10 7.88 14.10
N GLU A 13 -4.97 7.77 14.77
CA GLU A 13 -4.21 8.92 15.27
C GLU A 13 -3.69 9.81 14.13
N THR A 14 -3.29 9.21 13.03
CA THR A 14 -2.85 9.95 11.84
C THR A 14 -4.01 10.45 10.98
N LYS A 15 -5.24 10.11 11.34
CA LYS A 15 -6.47 10.42 10.60
C LYS A 15 -6.51 9.76 9.22
N ALA A 16 -5.81 8.63 9.07
CA ALA A 16 -5.93 7.80 7.88
C ALA A 16 -7.27 7.07 7.84
N ILE A 17 -7.85 6.79 9.02
CA ILE A 17 -9.23 6.30 9.15
C ILE A 17 -10.07 7.43 9.73
N LEU A 18 -11.08 7.85 8.99
CA LEU A 18 -12.02 8.88 9.38
C LEU A 18 -13.39 8.26 9.64
N GLU A 19 -14.02 8.69 10.72
CA GLU A 19 -15.38 8.25 11.08
C GLU A 19 -16.37 9.37 10.78
N GLY A 20 -17.57 9.01 10.29
CA GLY A 20 -18.59 9.98 9.92
C GLY A 20 -19.61 9.38 8.98
N HIS A 21 -20.10 10.18 8.05
CA HIS A 21 -21.02 9.73 7.02
C HIS A 21 -20.47 10.20 5.66
N PHE A 22 -19.99 9.24 4.88
CA PHE A 22 -19.29 9.53 3.62
C PHE A 22 -20.04 8.96 2.43
N LEU A 23 -20.18 9.78 1.40
CA LEU A 23 -20.68 9.34 0.10
C LEU A 23 -19.49 8.95 -0.75
N LEU A 24 -19.42 7.68 -1.12
CA LEU A 24 -18.33 7.14 -1.93
C LEU A 24 -18.55 7.40 -3.42
N THR A 25 -17.48 7.32 -4.21
CA THR A 25 -17.54 7.49 -5.66
C THR A 25 -18.51 6.50 -6.32
N SER A 26 -18.67 5.32 -5.74
CA SER A 26 -19.63 4.31 -6.20
C SER A 26 -21.10 4.68 -6.00
N GLY A 27 -21.39 5.76 -5.24
CA GLY A 27 -22.74 6.14 -4.84
C GLY A 27 -23.19 5.47 -3.53
N LEU A 28 -22.39 4.58 -2.98
CA LEU A 28 -22.65 3.95 -1.69
C LEU A 28 -22.24 4.87 -0.54
N HIS A 29 -22.86 4.68 0.62
CA HIS A 29 -22.53 5.41 1.84
C HIS A 29 -21.70 4.53 2.77
N SER A 30 -20.79 5.14 3.52
CA SER A 30 -19.96 4.44 4.49
C SER A 30 -19.80 5.27 5.76
N PRO A 31 -19.81 4.64 6.95
CA PRO A 31 -19.47 5.32 8.19
C PRO A 31 -17.97 5.55 8.34
N LEU A 32 -17.15 4.95 7.47
CA LEU A 32 -15.70 5.06 7.48
C LEU A 32 -15.19 5.53 6.13
N TYR A 33 -14.11 6.30 6.17
CA TYR A 33 -13.36 6.69 4.97
C TYR A 33 -11.87 6.52 5.25
N VAL A 34 -11.15 5.98 4.29
CA VAL A 34 -9.70 5.79 4.40
C VAL A 34 -8.98 6.82 3.54
N GLU A 35 -8.27 7.73 4.21
CA GLU A 35 -7.38 8.68 3.55
C GLU A 35 -5.94 8.27 3.82
N LYS A 36 -5.45 7.39 2.99
CA LYS A 36 -4.13 6.77 3.18
C LYS A 36 -2.96 7.74 3.24
N PHE A 37 -3.07 8.86 2.54
CA PHE A 37 -1.97 9.84 2.51
C PHE A 37 -1.77 10.56 3.85
N ASN A 38 -2.76 10.53 4.73
CA ASN A 38 -2.60 11.08 6.07
C ASN A 38 -1.56 10.32 6.88
N VAL A 39 -1.41 9.02 6.66
CA VAL A 39 -0.35 8.24 7.30
C VAL A 39 0.89 8.15 6.41
N LEU A 40 0.72 7.99 5.10
CA LEU A 40 1.84 7.79 4.18
C LEU A 40 2.74 9.02 4.03
N GLN A 41 2.25 10.21 4.36
CA GLN A 41 3.09 11.41 4.36
C GLN A 41 4.17 11.38 5.43
N HIS A 42 4.06 10.49 6.41
CA HIS A 42 5.04 10.32 7.47
C HIS A 42 5.91 9.09 7.20
N PRO A 43 7.15 9.27 6.68
CA PRO A 43 7.99 8.12 6.29
C PRO A 43 8.21 7.11 7.41
N GLU A 44 8.33 7.58 8.65
CA GLU A 44 8.54 6.70 9.80
C GLU A 44 7.35 5.75 10.04
N TYR A 45 6.12 6.25 9.86
CA TYR A 45 4.91 5.43 10.02
C TYR A 45 4.72 4.51 8.82
N THR A 46 5.01 5.02 7.62
CA THR A 46 4.99 4.22 6.40
C THR A 46 5.95 3.04 6.53
N GLU A 47 7.16 3.28 7.04
CA GLU A 47 8.13 2.21 7.26
C GLU A 47 7.63 1.17 8.26
N LYS A 48 7.03 1.60 9.36
CA LYS A 48 6.46 0.67 10.35
C LYS A 48 5.43 -0.25 9.73
N LEU A 49 4.50 0.31 8.96
CA LEU A 49 3.45 -0.47 8.30
C LEU A 49 4.01 -1.41 7.23
N CYS A 50 4.93 -0.93 6.41
CA CYS A 50 5.54 -1.73 5.36
C CYS A 50 6.44 -2.82 5.93
N ARG A 51 7.02 -2.60 7.11
CA ARG A 51 7.81 -3.62 7.80
C ARG A 51 6.92 -4.80 8.23
N GLU A 52 5.68 -4.54 8.62
CA GLU A 52 4.72 -5.62 8.91
C GLU A 52 4.43 -6.46 7.66
N ILE A 53 4.25 -5.80 6.52
CA ILE A 53 4.03 -6.49 5.25
C ILE A 53 5.26 -7.32 4.89
N ALA A 54 6.44 -6.71 4.93
CA ALA A 54 7.70 -7.37 4.58
C ALA A 54 7.99 -8.57 5.49
N GLU A 55 7.74 -8.43 6.78
CA GLU A 55 7.95 -9.51 7.75
C GLU A 55 7.07 -10.73 7.45
N HIS A 56 5.83 -10.48 7.03
CA HIS A 56 4.91 -11.54 6.65
C HIS A 56 5.41 -12.33 5.41
N PHE A 57 6.06 -11.66 4.48
CA PHE A 57 6.46 -12.26 3.20
C PHE A 57 7.96 -12.60 3.08
N LYS A 58 8.77 -12.28 4.06
CA LYS A 58 10.24 -12.37 3.97
C LYS A 58 10.80 -13.74 3.60
N ASP A 59 10.10 -14.81 3.96
CA ASP A 59 10.57 -16.19 3.72
C ASP A 59 9.84 -16.86 2.54
N GLN A 60 9.16 -16.09 1.72
CA GLN A 60 8.37 -16.63 0.62
C GLN A 60 9.00 -16.49 -0.77
N GLY A 61 10.28 -16.08 -0.83
CA GLY A 61 10.99 -15.97 -2.09
C GLY A 61 10.49 -14.84 -2.99
N ILE A 62 9.99 -13.75 -2.39
CA ILE A 62 9.50 -12.61 -3.17
C ILE A 62 10.63 -11.98 -3.97
N GLU A 63 10.40 -11.74 -5.25
CA GLU A 63 11.36 -11.15 -6.18
C GLU A 63 10.97 -9.71 -6.56
N THR A 64 9.69 -9.39 -6.48
CA THR A 64 9.17 -8.09 -6.92
C THR A 64 7.99 -7.70 -6.06
N VAL A 65 7.91 -6.42 -5.71
CA VAL A 65 6.74 -5.84 -5.07
C VAL A 65 6.08 -4.90 -6.06
N ILE A 66 4.78 -5.04 -6.26
CA ILE A 66 4.02 -4.23 -7.20
C ILE A 66 2.87 -3.53 -6.48
N GLY A 67 2.68 -2.27 -6.77
CA GLY A 67 1.57 -1.50 -6.22
C GLY A 67 0.87 -0.67 -7.29
N PRO A 68 -0.42 -0.39 -7.11
CA PRO A 68 -1.15 0.46 -8.04
C PRO A 68 -0.89 1.94 -7.74
N ALA A 69 -0.74 2.76 -8.78
CA ALA A 69 -0.67 4.20 -8.60
C ALA A 69 -1.98 4.69 -7.92
N THR A 70 -1.95 5.65 -7.03
CA THR A 70 -0.77 6.45 -6.65
C THR A 70 -0.21 6.00 -5.29
N GLY A 71 -1.05 5.74 -4.31
CA GLY A 71 -0.62 5.37 -2.95
C GLY A 71 0.15 4.07 -2.88
N GLY A 72 -0.18 3.12 -3.75
CA GLY A 72 0.53 1.85 -3.83
C GLY A 72 1.99 1.98 -4.27
N ILE A 73 2.37 3.06 -4.94
CA ILE A 73 3.77 3.31 -5.32
C ILE A 73 4.62 3.48 -4.06
N ILE A 74 4.13 4.27 -3.11
CA ILE A 74 4.85 4.50 -1.84
C ILE A 74 4.97 3.19 -1.06
N LEU A 75 3.87 2.46 -0.92
CA LEU A 75 3.84 1.20 -0.16
C LEU A 75 4.76 0.14 -0.80
N SER A 76 4.72 -0.01 -2.11
CA SER A 76 5.56 -0.99 -2.79
C SER A 76 7.04 -0.63 -2.71
N GLN A 77 7.38 0.65 -2.83
CA GLN A 77 8.76 1.11 -2.74
C GLN A 77 9.37 0.83 -1.36
N VAL A 78 8.65 1.18 -0.30
CA VAL A 78 9.16 0.98 1.06
C VAL A 78 9.22 -0.51 1.41
N THR A 79 8.19 -1.28 1.05
CA THR A 79 8.17 -2.72 1.29
C THR A 79 9.29 -3.43 0.55
N ALA A 80 9.49 -3.11 -0.73
CA ALA A 80 10.56 -3.68 -1.54
C ALA A 80 11.95 -3.35 -0.98
N ARG A 81 12.13 -2.12 -0.49
CA ARG A 81 13.39 -1.70 0.14
C ARG A 81 13.71 -2.57 1.34
N ILE A 82 12.72 -2.87 2.17
CA ILE A 82 12.88 -3.72 3.36
C ILE A 82 13.21 -5.16 2.95
N LEU A 83 12.52 -5.69 1.93
CA LEU A 83 12.75 -7.04 1.43
C LEU A 83 14.03 -7.17 0.60
N GLY A 84 14.61 -6.06 0.14
CA GLY A 84 15.79 -6.09 -0.71
C GLY A 84 15.50 -6.51 -2.15
N VAL A 85 14.31 -6.21 -2.67
CA VAL A 85 13.87 -6.56 -4.03
C VAL A 85 13.44 -5.32 -4.80
N ARG A 86 13.12 -5.51 -6.08
CA ARG A 86 12.67 -4.39 -6.91
C ARG A 86 11.23 -4.02 -6.64
N SER A 87 10.90 -2.76 -6.92
CA SER A 87 9.56 -2.22 -6.80
C SER A 87 9.11 -1.69 -8.15
N ILE A 88 7.90 -2.06 -8.55
CA ILE A 88 7.26 -1.56 -9.76
C ILE A 88 5.84 -1.13 -9.43
N PHE A 89 5.18 -0.47 -10.37
CA PHE A 89 3.81 -0.04 -10.15
C PHE A 89 2.98 -0.09 -11.43
N THR A 90 1.68 -0.19 -11.25
CA THR A 90 0.70 -0.14 -12.31
C THR A 90 -0.01 1.20 -12.31
N GLU A 91 -0.52 1.58 -13.47
CA GLU A 91 -1.28 2.81 -13.68
C GLU A 91 -2.55 2.51 -14.46
N ARG A 92 -3.57 3.33 -14.26
CA ARG A 92 -4.78 3.20 -15.07
C ARG A 92 -4.53 3.75 -16.47
N GLU A 93 -4.88 2.94 -17.46
CA GLU A 93 -4.89 3.30 -18.86
C GLU A 93 -6.21 2.84 -19.45
N ASN A 94 -7.02 3.78 -19.95
CA ASN A 94 -8.35 3.49 -20.44
C ASN A 94 -9.23 2.72 -19.43
N GLY A 95 -9.15 3.12 -18.16
CA GLY A 95 -9.94 2.53 -17.09
C GLY A 95 -9.41 1.20 -16.56
N LYS A 96 -8.30 0.70 -17.08
CA LYS A 96 -7.71 -0.58 -16.67
C LYS A 96 -6.34 -0.37 -16.04
N MET A 97 -6.09 -1.08 -14.94
CA MET A 97 -4.78 -1.08 -14.31
C MET A 97 -3.79 -1.81 -15.21
N THR A 98 -2.75 -1.11 -15.64
CA THR A 98 -1.84 -1.58 -16.69
C THR A 98 -0.39 -1.43 -16.26
N LEU A 99 0.44 -2.40 -16.64
CA LEU A 99 1.88 -2.32 -16.43
C LEU A 99 2.48 -1.49 -17.59
N ARG A 100 3.13 -0.37 -17.22
CA ARG A 100 3.68 0.60 -18.18
C ARG A 100 5.15 0.89 -17.86
N ARG A 101 5.70 1.91 -18.52
CA ARG A 101 7.03 2.47 -18.26
C ARG A 101 8.17 1.48 -18.43
N GLY A 102 7.98 0.49 -19.31
CA GLY A 102 9.01 -0.51 -19.57
C GLY A 102 9.15 -1.55 -18.47
N PHE A 103 8.28 -1.55 -17.48
CA PHE A 103 8.26 -2.61 -16.47
C PHE A 103 7.84 -3.94 -17.11
N THR A 104 8.55 -5.00 -16.77
CA THR A 104 8.22 -6.36 -17.21
C THR A 104 8.26 -7.31 -16.04
N ILE A 105 7.42 -8.34 -16.12
CA ILE A 105 7.37 -9.43 -15.14
C ILE A 105 7.60 -10.72 -15.91
N ALA A 106 8.63 -11.47 -15.52
CA ALA A 106 8.95 -12.73 -16.17
C ALA A 106 7.92 -13.82 -15.76
N PRO A 107 7.67 -14.81 -16.63
CA PRO A 107 6.84 -15.95 -16.24
C PRO A 107 7.41 -16.62 -15.00
N GLY A 108 6.55 -16.86 -13.99
CA GLY A 108 6.95 -17.49 -12.73
C GLY A 108 7.64 -16.57 -11.73
N GLU A 109 7.85 -15.29 -12.06
CA GLU A 109 8.41 -14.30 -11.12
C GLU A 109 7.43 -14.10 -9.96
N LYS A 110 7.95 -14.15 -8.76
CA LYS A 110 7.14 -14.08 -7.54
C LYS A 110 7.11 -12.68 -6.96
#